data_5ec52aedf59485b702a3f6575e8b9e3c
#
_entry.id   5ec52aedf59485b702a3f6575e8b9e3c
#
_cell.length_a   1.000
_cell.length_b   1.000
_cell.length_c   1.000
_cell.angle_alpha   90.00
_cell.angle_beta   90.00
_cell.angle_gamma   90.00
#
_symmetry.space_group_name_H-M   'P 1'
#
loop_
_entity.id
_entity.type
_entity.pdbx_description
1 polymer ?
#
loop_
_entity_poly.entity_id
_entity_poly.type
_entity_poly.pdbx_seq_one_letter_code
_entity_poly.pdbx_strand_id
1 'polypeptide(L)'
;MKKTVALFFIFYSTACGAQKYNFSNAAFDNYKERFVLALWKQNPGLASSKGFHLYDTALVVSDYNARKNELIFCKQQLDSIKRFNINTLSDNNKIDYHLIKSHLQSSQWYINTFKAFVWNPANYNVCGEFAEMLANNYDSLDTRLRNFYLKMKNVKAYYETAVRQIKNPTVEHTQLAIMQNEGGLSAFNEDLKDALANSHLNEKEKNKIITRAAESTTAIKNYVSFLKNLNNNFPRSFRIGAELYAKKFEYNIQSGFTAAEIYTKAVAHKNDLHKKMYDITKKLWPLYMTGKSIPTNRLSAIKQMIDTLSVNHVQADSFQTEIEKQIPILAKFIKDKNLLYLDPSKPLIVRKEPAYMAGVAGASVSSPGPYDKAGNTYYNVGSFSGWDTDRVESYLREYNFYILQILNIHEAIPGHYAQLVYSNKSPSIIKSIFENGAMIEGWAVYTELMMLENGYGKSNGNSEDEMMLMYYKWNLRSTCNTILDYDVHVKNLSKEGALNFLTNEAFQQKAEAEGKWKRVSVSQVQLASYFTGYTEIYDLRETLKKKMGSSFNLKAFHEKFLSYGSAPVKYIKGLMLH
;
A
#
# COMPACT_ATOMS: atom_id res chain seq x y z
N MET A 1 -48.41 -79.54 11.21
CA MET A 1 -47.57 -78.99 10.16
C MET A 1 -47.46 -77.46 10.38
N LYS A 2 -46.37 -76.99 11.00
CA LYS A 2 -46.12 -75.56 11.24
C LYS A 2 -45.22 -75.08 10.10
N LYS A 3 -45.65 -74.11 9.31
CA LYS A 3 -44.83 -73.45 8.28
C LYS A 3 -44.12 -72.24 8.91
N THR A 4 -42.82 -72.32 8.99
CA THR A 4 -41.96 -71.21 9.41
C THR A 4 -41.68 -70.31 8.20
N VAL A 5 -42.06 -69.05 8.28
CA VAL A 5 -41.75 -68.01 7.27
C VAL A 5 -40.45 -67.28 7.74
N ALA A 6 -39.37 -67.42 6.99
CA ALA A 6 -38.14 -66.68 7.21
C ALA A 6 -38.22 -65.34 6.49
N LEU A 7 -38.21 -64.26 7.23
CA LEU A 7 -38.07 -62.90 6.71
C LEU A 7 -36.58 -62.59 6.46
N PHE A 8 -36.17 -62.40 5.20
CA PHE A 8 -34.90 -61.87 4.81
C PHE A 8 -34.94 -60.35 4.90
N PHE A 9 -34.23 -59.76 5.85
CA PHE A 9 -33.93 -58.31 5.87
C PHE A 9 -32.74 -58.04 4.94
N ILE A 10 -32.99 -57.38 3.81
CA ILE A 10 -31.96 -56.85 2.93
C ILE A 10 -31.59 -55.46 3.48
N PHE A 11 -30.39 -55.35 4.11
CA PHE A 11 -29.79 -54.08 4.44
C PHE A 11 -29.26 -53.40 3.16
N TYR A 12 -29.96 -52.40 2.67
CA TYR A 12 -29.39 -51.44 1.72
C TYR A 12 -28.49 -50.48 2.46
N SER A 13 -27.19 -50.70 2.39
CA SER A 13 -26.20 -49.71 2.76
C SER A 13 -26.18 -48.61 1.68
N THR A 14 -26.89 -47.52 1.92
CA THR A 14 -26.72 -46.29 1.14
C THR A 14 -25.33 -45.73 1.41
N ALA A 15 -24.35 -46.04 0.58
CA ALA A 15 -23.09 -45.32 0.51
C ALA A 15 -23.42 -43.88 0.12
N CYS A 16 -23.40 -42.98 1.10
CA CYS A 16 -23.50 -41.55 0.87
C CYS A 16 -22.16 -41.10 0.23
N GLY A 17 -22.06 -41.32 -1.08
CA GLY A 17 -20.96 -40.80 -1.88
C GLY A 17 -21.01 -39.28 -1.82
N ALA A 18 -20.02 -38.65 -1.17
CA ALA A 18 -19.86 -37.22 -1.22
C ALA A 18 -19.76 -36.79 -2.70
N GLN A 19 -20.83 -36.27 -3.23
CA GLN A 19 -20.91 -35.76 -4.60
C GLN A 19 -19.94 -34.61 -4.72
N LYS A 20 -18.80 -34.84 -5.37
CA LYS A 20 -17.82 -33.79 -5.72
C LYS A 20 -18.48 -32.84 -6.71
N TYR A 21 -19.01 -31.74 -6.22
CA TYR A 21 -19.51 -30.65 -7.06
C TYR A 21 -18.35 -30.07 -7.84
N ASN A 22 -18.26 -30.33 -9.12
CA ASN A 22 -17.28 -29.74 -10.01
C ASN A 22 -17.90 -28.50 -10.67
N PHE A 23 -17.94 -27.39 -9.91
CA PHE A 23 -18.48 -26.13 -10.41
C PHE A 23 -17.58 -25.54 -11.49
N SER A 24 -18.18 -25.12 -12.61
CA SER A 24 -17.50 -24.48 -13.74
C SER A 24 -16.93 -23.10 -13.38
N ASN A 25 -16.06 -22.56 -14.27
CA ASN A 25 -15.60 -21.18 -14.17
C ASN A 25 -16.76 -20.17 -14.10
N ALA A 26 -17.82 -20.35 -14.89
CA ALA A 26 -19.00 -19.48 -14.84
C ALA A 26 -19.69 -19.51 -13.47
N ALA A 27 -19.78 -20.67 -12.82
CA ALA A 27 -20.32 -20.76 -11.47
C ALA A 27 -19.44 -20.04 -10.44
N PHE A 28 -18.10 -20.06 -10.62
CA PHE A 28 -17.18 -19.32 -9.77
C PHE A 28 -17.27 -17.81 -10.03
N ASP A 29 -17.43 -17.37 -11.27
CA ASP A 29 -17.64 -15.97 -11.63
C ASP A 29 -18.93 -15.43 -10.98
N ASN A 30 -20.03 -16.16 -11.05
CA ASN A 30 -21.27 -15.82 -10.35
C ASN A 30 -21.12 -15.81 -8.81
N TYR A 31 -20.28 -16.68 -8.25
CA TYR A 31 -19.96 -16.63 -6.83
C TYR A 31 -19.21 -15.34 -6.48
N LYS A 32 -18.20 -14.94 -7.27
CA LYS A 32 -17.43 -13.71 -7.03
C LYS A 32 -18.33 -12.47 -7.02
N GLU A 33 -19.26 -12.35 -7.95
CA GLU A 33 -20.20 -11.22 -7.99
C GLU A 33 -21.03 -11.12 -6.70
N ARG A 34 -21.64 -12.25 -6.27
CA ARG A 34 -22.40 -12.28 -5.01
C ARG A 34 -21.51 -12.01 -3.79
N PHE A 35 -20.29 -12.55 -3.78
CA PHE A 35 -19.32 -12.31 -2.72
C PHE A 35 -18.98 -10.82 -2.60
N VAL A 36 -18.70 -10.14 -3.72
CA VAL A 36 -18.36 -8.72 -3.74
C VAL A 36 -19.52 -7.87 -3.21
N LEU A 37 -20.76 -8.13 -3.65
CA LEU A 37 -21.92 -7.39 -3.16
C LEU A 37 -22.14 -7.60 -1.65
N ALA A 38 -21.94 -8.83 -1.16
CA ALA A 38 -22.02 -9.13 0.26
C ALA A 38 -20.89 -8.48 1.07
N LEU A 39 -19.68 -8.42 0.51
CA LEU A 39 -18.54 -7.73 1.10
C LEU A 39 -18.79 -6.23 1.23
N TRP A 40 -19.36 -5.59 0.19
CA TRP A 40 -19.69 -4.15 0.20
C TRP A 40 -20.71 -3.80 1.27
N LYS A 41 -21.71 -4.66 1.46
CA LYS A 41 -22.70 -4.49 2.53
C LYS A 41 -22.09 -4.58 3.93
N GLN A 42 -21.08 -5.43 4.12
CA GLN A 42 -20.33 -5.55 5.39
C GLN A 42 -19.34 -4.41 5.59
N ASN A 43 -18.76 -3.88 4.51
CA ASN A 43 -17.69 -2.90 4.55
C ASN A 43 -18.00 -1.68 3.64
N PRO A 44 -18.98 -0.84 4.01
CA PRO A 44 -19.39 0.33 3.21
C PRO A 44 -18.24 1.28 2.89
N GLY A 45 -17.35 1.56 3.86
CA GLY A 45 -16.18 2.42 3.65
C GLY A 45 -15.23 1.86 2.59
N LEU A 46 -14.97 0.54 2.60
CA LEU A 46 -14.20 -0.11 1.54
C LEU A 46 -14.92 -0.04 0.18
N ALA A 47 -16.25 -0.20 0.16
CA ALA A 47 -17.03 -0.05 -1.08
C ALA A 47 -16.85 1.36 -1.68
N SER A 48 -17.01 2.41 -0.86
CA SER A 48 -16.84 3.81 -1.28
C SER A 48 -15.42 4.08 -1.79
N SER A 49 -14.38 3.60 -1.10
CA SER A 49 -12.98 3.79 -1.52
C SER A 49 -12.63 3.08 -2.84
N LYS A 50 -13.42 2.08 -3.25
CA LYS A 50 -13.30 1.41 -4.55
C LYS A 50 -14.23 1.98 -5.62
N GLY A 51 -14.96 3.07 -5.31
CA GLY A 51 -15.88 3.76 -6.21
C GLY A 51 -17.30 3.15 -6.27
N PHE A 52 -17.65 2.28 -5.32
CA PHE A 52 -19.00 1.68 -5.24
C PHE A 52 -19.85 2.41 -4.19
N HIS A 53 -20.59 3.43 -4.61
CA HIS A 53 -21.23 4.44 -3.76
C HIS A 53 -22.63 4.08 -3.24
N LEU A 54 -23.14 2.87 -3.50
CA LEU A 54 -24.47 2.45 -3.07
C LEU A 54 -24.67 2.47 -1.53
N TYR A 55 -23.58 2.33 -0.78
CA TYR A 55 -23.58 2.27 0.68
C TYR A 55 -23.00 3.49 1.38
N ASP A 56 -22.82 4.62 0.68
CA ASP A 56 -22.21 5.85 1.22
C ASP A 56 -22.94 6.43 2.43
N THR A 57 -24.22 6.10 2.60
CA THR A 57 -25.02 6.53 3.77
C THR A 57 -24.71 5.77 5.05
N ALA A 58 -23.94 4.69 4.97
CA ALA A 58 -23.67 3.80 6.09
C ALA A 58 -22.29 4.04 6.72
N LEU A 59 -22.24 4.12 8.04
CA LEU A 59 -21.03 4.01 8.85
C LEU A 59 -21.19 2.82 9.79
N VAL A 60 -20.31 1.84 9.67
CA VAL A 60 -20.32 0.65 10.54
C VAL A 60 -19.72 1.01 11.90
N VAL A 61 -20.46 0.76 12.95
CA VAL A 61 -19.95 0.81 14.33
C VAL A 61 -19.30 -0.53 14.63
N SER A 62 -17.97 -0.56 14.72
CA SER A 62 -17.18 -1.79 14.92
C SER A 62 -17.28 -2.30 16.36
N ASP A 63 -18.48 -2.66 16.82
CA ASP A 63 -18.76 -3.24 18.13
C ASP A 63 -18.58 -4.78 18.13
N TYR A 64 -18.93 -5.43 19.23
CA TYR A 64 -18.88 -6.88 19.35
C TYR A 64 -19.78 -7.58 18.33
N ASN A 65 -20.99 -7.06 18.09
CA ASN A 65 -21.94 -7.69 17.17
C ASN A 65 -21.48 -7.55 15.71
N ALA A 66 -20.93 -6.40 15.33
CA ALA A 66 -20.35 -6.20 14.00
C ALA A 66 -19.22 -7.22 13.75
N ARG A 67 -18.27 -7.38 14.68
CA ARG A 67 -17.21 -8.38 14.56
C ARG A 67 -17.70 -9.82 14.54
N LYS A 68 -18.72 -10.15 15.35
CA LYS A 68 -19.37 -11.47 15.33
C LYS A 68 -19.99 -11.76 13.96
N ASN A 69 -20.68 -10.79 13.39
CA ASN A 69 -21.28 -10.90 12.05
C ASN A 69 -20.21 -11.05 10.97
N GLU A 70 -19.08 -10.34 11.08
CA GLU A 70 -17.94 -10.50 10.17
C GLU A 70 -17.34 -11.90 10.26
N LEU A 71 -17.17 -12.46 11.46
CA LEU A 71 -16.68 -13.83 11.63
C LEU A 71 -17.64 -14.87 11.03
N ILE A 72 -18.96 -14.67 11.19
CA ILE A 72 -19.99 -15.52 10.57
C ILE A 72 -19.90 -15.42 9.04
N PHE A 73 -19.81 -14.21 8.51
CA PHE A 73 -19.62 -13.97 7.07
C PHE A 73 -18.37 -14.68 6.55
N CYS A 74 -17.21 -14.47 7.20
CA CYS A 74 -15.97 -15.14 6.81
C CYS A 74 -16.11 -16.66 6.79
N LYS A 75 -16.72 -17.24 7.81
CA LYS A 75 -16.95 -18.69 7.87
C LYS A 75 -17.84 -19.18 6.72
N GLN A 76 -18.97 -18.52 6.48
CA GLN A 76 -19.90 -18.88 5.41
C GLN A 76 -19.25 -18.79 4.02
N GLN A 77 -18.45 -17.74 3.78
CA GLN A 77 -17.76 -17.56 2.51
C GLN A 77 -16.62 -18.58 2.33
N LEU A 78 -15.87 -18.91 3.40
CA LEU A 78 -14.86 -19.97 3.35
C LEU A 78 -15.47 -21.35 3.08
N ASP A 79 -16.64 -21.64 3.64
CA ASP A 79 -17.36 -22.89 3.37
C ASP A 79 -17.93 -22.92 1.94
N SER A 80 -18.30 -21.76 1.40
CA SER A 80 -18.78 -21.64 0.02
C SER A 80 -17.65 -21.82 -1.00
N ILE A 81 -16.51 -21.16 -0.78
CA ILE A 81 -15.39 -21.21 -1.73
C ILE A 81 -14.74 -22.60 -1.80
N LYS A 82 -14.74 -23.37 -0.71
CA LYS A 82 -14.23 -24.77 -0.67
C LYS A 82 -14.98 -25.73 -1.59
N ARG A 83 -16.19 -25.38 -2.05
CA ARG A 83 -16.96 -26.21 -2.98
C ARG A 83 -16.38 -26.20 -4.40
N PHE A 84 -15.54 -25.21 -4.73
CA PHE A 84 -14.89 -25.12 -6.02
C PHE A 84 -13.55 -25.89 -6.02
N ASN A 85 -13.34 -26.72 -7.04
CA ASN A 85 -12.06 -27.38 -7.25
C ASN A 85 -11.11 -26.41 -7.96
N ILE A 86 -10.12 -25.89 -7.23
CA ILE A 86 -9.16 -24.90 -7.75
C ILE A 86 -8.42 -25.38 -9.00
N ASN A 87 -8.17 -26.69 -9.13
CA ASN A 87 -7.41 -27.26 -10.26
C ASN A 87 -8.19 -27.18 -11.58
N THR A 88 -9.52 -27.04 -11.53
CA THR A 88 -10.38 -26.92 -12.72
C THR A 88 -10.72 -25.47 -13.07
N LEU A 89 -10.27 -24.51 -12.24
CA LEU A 89 -10.47 -23.09 -12.50
C LEU A 89 -9.44 -22.56 -13.53
N SER A 90 -9.84 -21.53 -14.27
CA SER A 90 -8.93 -20.76 -15.11
C SER A 90 -7.86 -20.08 -14.26
N ASP A 91 -6.74 -19.70 -14.87
CA ASP A 91 -5.64 -19.04 -14.16
C ASP A 91 -6.08 -17.77 -13.42
N ASN A 92 -6.92 -16.94 -14.05
CA ASN A 92 -7.53 -15.79 -13.38
C ASN A 92 -8.32 -16.19 -12.15
N ASN A 93 -9.16 -17.20 -12.27
CA ASN A 93 -10.02 -17.67 -11.18
C ASN A 93 -9.24 -18.37 -10.05
N LYS A 94 -8.10 -19.02 -10.37
CA LYS A 94 -7.18 -19.53 -9.34
C LYS A 94 -6.62 -18.41 -8.46
N ILE A 95 -6.18 -17.30 -9.07
CA ILE A 95 -5.73 -16.12 -8.31
C ILE A 95 -6.86 -15.57 -7.45
N ASP A 96 -8.04 -15.36 -8.04
CA ASP A 96 -9.20 -14.82 -7.32
C ASP A 96 -9.60 -15.70 -6.13
N TYR A 97 -9.56 -17.02 -6.31
CA TYR A 97 -9.79 -17.99 -5.24
C TYR A 97 -8.81 -17.78 -4.07
N HIS A 98 -7.54 -17.65 -4.36
CA HIS A 98 -6.51 -17.42 -3.35
C HIS A 98 -6.67 -16.08 -2.64
N LEU A 99 -6.98 -15.01 -3.37
CA LEU A 99 -7.19 -13.68 -2.80
C LEU A 99 -8.39 -13.65 -1.85
N ILE A 100 -9.54 -14.18 -2.28
CA ILE A 100 -10.74 -14.26 -1.43
C ILE A 100 -10.45 -15.09 -0.19
N LYS A 101 -9.85 -16.27 -0.36
CA LYS A 101 -9.52 -17.16 0.77
C LYS A 101 -8.57 -16.48 1.75
N SER A 102 -7.51 -15.84 1.27
CA SER A 102 -6.53 -15.13 2.11
C SER A 102 -7.18 -13.98 2.86
N HIS A 103 -8.02 -13.17 2.20
CA HIS A 103 -8.76 -12.08 2.85
C HIS A 103 -9.63 -12.60 3.99
N LEU A 104 -10.45 -13.63 3.75
CA LEU A 104 -11.34 -14.18 4.77
C LEU A 104 -10.60 -14.78 5.97
N GLN A 105 -9.47 -15.47 5.72
CA GLN A 105 -8.63 -16.03 6.78
C GLN A 105 -7.91 -14.95 7.56
N SER A 106 -7.41 -13.90 6.89
CA SER A 106 -6.76 -12.77 7.55
C SER A 106 -7.74 -11.98 8.41
N SER A 107 -8.97 -11.72 7.94
CA SER A 107 -10.02 -11.06 8.75
C SER A 107 -10.30 -11.82 10.04
N GLN A 108 -10.44 -13.16 9.96
CA GLN A 108 -10.59 -13.98 11.16
C GLN A 108 -9.41 -13.87 12.12
N TRP A 109 -8.20 -13.85 11.59
CA TRP A 109 -6.99 -13.71 12.41
C TRP A 109 -6.88 -12.32 13.05
N TYR A 110 -7.18 -11.26 12.31
CA TYR A 110 -7.19 -9.90 12.84
C TYR A 110 -8.20 -9.72 13.98
N ILE A 111 -9.37 -10.32 13.87
CA ILE A 111 -10.41 -10.25 14.92
C ILE A 111 -10.05 -11.11 16.13
N ASN A 112 -9.61 -12.36 15.91
CA ASN A 112 -9.46 -13.32 17.01
C ASN A 112 -8.09 -13.23 17.71
N THR A 113 -7.02 -12.88 16.97
CA THR A 113 -5.63 -12.97 17.45
C THR A 113 -4.98 -11.59 17.55
N PHE A 114 -4.90 -10.83 16.47
CA PHE A 114 -4.18 -9.56 16.45
C PHE A 114 -4.89 -8.47 17.25
N LYS A 115 -6.21 -8.39 17.17
CA LYS A 115 -7.10 -7.54 18.00
C LYS A 115 -6.68 -6.07 18.04
N ALA A 116 -6.26 -5.49 16.92
CA ALA A 116 -5.83 -4.10 16.85
C ALA A 116 -6.89 -3.12 17.36
N PHE A 117 -8.18 -3.47 17.25
CA PHE A 117 -9.29 -2.68 17.78
C PHE A 117 -9.24 -2.45 19.30
N VAL A 118 -8.44 -3.23 20.04
CA VAL A 118 -8.26 -3.09 21.50
C VAL A 118 -7.12 -2.13 21.85
N TRP A 119 -6.04 -2.13 21.09
CA TRP A 119 -4.80 -1.46 21.48
C TRP A 119 -4.30 -0.39 20.51
N ASN A 120 -4.91 -0.27 19.34
CA ASN A 120 -4.55 0.73 18.34
C ASN A 120 -5.66 1.78 18.18
N PRO A 121 -5.57 2.92 18.86
CA PRO A 121 -6.57 4.00 18.76
C PRO A 121 -6.66 4.61 17.36
N ALA A 122 -5.60 4.57 16.56
CA ALA A 122 -5.59 5.12 15.21
C ALA A 122 -6.51 4.35 14.23
N ASN A 123 -6.97 3.15 14.58
CA ASN A 123 -8.01 2.46 13.83
C ASN A 123 -9.39 3.14 13.91
N TYR A 124 -9.54 4.09 14.82
CA TYR A 124 -10.79 4.81 15.01
C TYR A 124 -10.64 6.25 14.49
N ASN A 125 -10.83 6.39 13.20
CA ASN A 125 -10.83 7.68 12.51
C ASN A 125 -11.81 7.62 11.33
N VAL A 126 -12.88 8.43 11.41
CA VAL A 126 -13.86 8.54 10.32
C VAL A 126 -13.55 9.70 9.37
N CYS A 127 -12.65 10.60 9.74
CA CYS A 127 -12.47 11.89 9.06
C CYS A 127 -12.10 11.73 7.58
N GLY A 128 -11.24 10.75 7.25
CA GLY A 128 -10.82 10.48 5.87
C GLY A 128 -12.00 10.13 4.95
N GLU A 129 -12.89 9.24 5.39
CA GLU A 129 -14.07 8.87 4.60
C GLU A 129 -15.00 10.08 4.32
N PHE A 130 -15.15 10.97 5.29
CA PHE A 130 -15.96 12.17 5.13
C PHE A 130 -15.27 13.23 4.26
N ALA A 131 -13.94 13.39 4.37
CA ALA A 131 -13.18 14.29 3.50
C ALA A 131 -13.25 13.84 2.03
N GLU A 132 -13.13 12.54 1.75
CA GLU A 132 -13.27 11.99 0.40
C GLU A 132 -14.66 12.25 -0.20
N MET A 133 -15.73 12.16 0.60
CA MET A 133 -17.08 12.48 0.13
C MET A 133 -17.23 13.93 -0.32
N LEU A 134 -16.49 14.86 0.27
CA LEU A 134 -16.48 16.27 -0.14
C LEU A 134 -15.58 16.53 -1.36
N ALA A 135 -14.43 15.87 -1.41
CA ALA A 135 -13.40 16.13 -2.42
C ALA A 135 -13.65 15.45 -3.78
N ASN A 136 -14.22 14.23 -3.79
CA ASN A 136 -14.36 13.42 -5.00
C ASN A 136 -15.69 13.68 -5.72
N ASN A 137 -15.65 13.88 -7.05
CA ASN A 137 -16.81 14.23 -7.87
C ASN A 137 -17.47 13.00 -8.51
N TYR A 138 -17.86 12.01 -7.72
CA TYR A 138 -18.51 10.78 -8.20
C TYR A 138 -20.04 10.93 -8.39
N ASP A 139 -20.65 11.96 -7.79
CA ASP A 139 -22.07 12.30 -7.90
C ASP A 139 -22.24 13.82 -7.71
N SER A 140 -23.44 14.34 -7.87
CA SER A 140 -23.76 15.73 -7.57
C SER A 140 -23.39 16.10 -6.14
N LEU A 141 -22.92 17.31 -5.91
CA LEU A 141 -22.56 17.79 -4.56
C LEU A 141 -23.75 17.64 -3.58
N ASP A 142 -24.95 17.92 -4.05
CA ASP A 142 -26.18 17.82 -3.22
C ASP A 142 -26.45 16.37 -2.79
N THR A 143 -26.26 15.40 -3.67
CA THR A 143 -26.39 13.95 -3.34
C THR A 143 -25.33 13.57 -2.32
N ARG A 144 -24.07 13.93 -2.53
CA ARG A 144 -22.96 13.62 -1.63
C ARG A 144 -23.19 14.23 -0.24
N LEU A 145 -23.69 15.47 -0.15
CA LEU A 145 -24.01 16.12 1.13
C LEU A 145 -25.20 15.45 1.85
N ARG A 146 -26.21 14.95 1.13
CA ARG A 146 -27.28 14.15 1.74
C ARG A 146 -26.77 12.81 2.27
N ASN A 147 -25.89 12.16 1.54
CA ASN A 147 -25.24 10.91 1.99
C ASN A 147 -24.34 11.18 3.21
N PHE A 148 -23.56 12.26 3.19
CA PHE A 148 -22.76 12.74 4.31
C PHE A 148 -23.61 12.92 5.58
N TYR A 149 -24.76 13.60 5.46
CA TYR A 149 -25.72 13.76 6.56
C TYR A 149 -26.19 12.42 7.13
N LEU A 150 -26.55 11.47 6.27
CA LEU A 150 -27.05 10.15 6.72
C LEU A 150 -25.94 9.35 7.40
N LYS A 151 -24.73 9.36 6.85
CA LYS A 151 -23.55 8.68 7.40
C LYS A 151 -23.16 9.20 8.77
N MET A 152 -23.25 10.51 9.01
CA MET A 152 -22.96 11.13 10.32
C MET A 152 -23.80 10.58 11.47
N LYS A 153 -24.96 9.96 11.20
CA LYS A 153 -25.85 9.41 12.24
C LYS A 153 -25.12 8.52 13.25
N ASN A 154 -24.11 7.79 12.80
CA ASN A 154 -23.41 6.79 13.60
C ASN A 154 -22.07 7.27 14.18
N VAL A 155 -21.62 8.51 13.89
CA VAL A 155 -20.30 9.00 14.33
C VAL A 155 -20.17 9.00 15.86
N LYS A 156 -21.21 9.45 16.58
CA LYS A 156 -21.21 9.43 18.05
C LYS A 156 -21.05 8.00 18.59
N ALA A 157 -21.89 7.07 18.14
CA ALA A 157 -21.83 5.66 18.57
C ALA A 157 -20.51 4.98 18.20
N TYR A 158 -19.91 5.36 17.07
CA TYR A 158 -18.61 4.88 16.62
C TYR A 158 -17.50 5.24 17.62
N TYR A 159 -17.38 6.52 18.02
CA TYR A 159 -16.36 6.95 18.97
C TYR A 159 -16.65 6.52 20.42
N GLU A 160 -17.89 6.47 20.84
CA GLU A 160 -18.25 5.88 22.14
C GLU A 160 -17.86 4.39 22.21
N THR A 161 -17.98 3.68 21.10
CA THR A 161 -17.54 2.29 21.01
C THR A 161 -16.02 2.19 21.06
N ALA A 162 -15.29 3.10 20.41
CA ALA A 162 -13.83 3.19 20.50
C ALA A 162 -13.37 3.37 21.95
N VAL A 163 -13.97 4.33 22.67
CA VAL A 163 -13.66 4.57 24.11
C VAL A 163 -13.85 3.32 24.96
N ARG A 164 -14.95 2.57 24.75
CA ARG A 164 -15.22 1.34 25.51
C ARG A 164 -14.26 0.21 25.20
N GLN A 165 -13.71 0.15 23.96
CA GLN A 165 -12.90 -0.98 23.49
C GLN A 165 -11.41 -0.80 23.71
N ILE A 166 -10.90 0.43 23.67
CA ILE A 166 -9.49 0.73 23.84
C ILE A 166 -9.03 0.36 25.26
N LYS A 167 -8.03 -0.52 25.36
CA LYS A 167 -7.42 -0.97 26.60
C LYS A 167 -5.91 -1.05 26.43
N ASN A 168 -5.18 -0.38 27.31
CA ASN A 168 -3.73 -0.37 27.32
C ASN A 168 -3.12 -0.14 25.89
N PRO A 169 -3.45 1.00 25.24
CA PRO A 169 -2.95 1.27 23.90
C PRO A 169 -1.45 1.58 23.90
N THR A 170 -0.84 1.50 22.71
CA THR A 170 0.54 1.97 22.53
C THR A 170 0.60 3.49 22.54
N VAL A 171 1.71 4.06 22.97
CA VAL A 171 1.92 5.53 22.96
C VAL A 171 1.89 6.06 21.52
N GLU A 172 2.59 5.39 20.62
CA GLU A 172 2.79 5.81 19.23
C GLU A 172 1.46 5.88 18.46
N HIS A 173 0.62 4.85 18.58
CA HIS A 173 -0.70 4.85 17.92
C HIS A 173 -1.69 5.80 18.62
N THR A 174 -1.53 6.07 19.91
CA THR A 174 -2.33 7.07 20.61
C THR A 174 -2.02 8.48 20.10
N GLN A 175 -0.73 8.82 19.98
CA GLN A 175 -0.28 10.09 19.41
C GLN A 175 -0.76 10.26 17.95
N LEU A 176 -0.64 9.21 17.15
CA LEU A 176 -1.14 9.20 15.77
C LEU A 176 -2.64 9.43 15.71
N ALA A 177 -3.42 8.74 16.55
CA ALA A 177 -4.88 8.89 16.60
C ALA A 177 -5.30 10.33 16.96
N ILE A 178 -4.64 10.95 17.94
CA ILE A 178 -4.88 12.33 18.33
C ILE A 178 -4.63 13.26 17.14
N MET A 179 -3.47 13.17 16.53
CA MET A 179 -3.07 14.01 15.40
C MET A 179 -4.03 13.87 14.21
N GLN A 180 -4.38 12.64 13.85
CA GLN A 180 -5.26 12.37 12.70
C GLN A 180 -6.70 12.84 12.93
N ASN A 181 -7.24 12.63 14.13
CA ASN A 181 -8.60 13.07 14.44
C ASN A 181 -8.69 14.60 14.59
N GLU A 182 -7.67 15.26 15.17
CA GLU A 182 -7.62 16.73 15.23
C GLU A 182 -7.49 17.36 13.84
N GLY A 183 -6.54 16.84 13.03
CA GLY A 183 -6.34 17.33 11.65
C GLY A 183 -7.52 17.10 10.73
N GLY A 184 -8.28 16.03 10.97
CA GLY A 184 -9.45 15.69 10.14
C GLY A 184 -10.74 16.43 10.50
N LEU A 185 -10.75 17.27 11.52
CA LEU A 185 -11.94 18.07 11.90
C LEU A 185 -12.37 19.06 10.80
N SER A 186 -11.48 19.46 9.90
CA SER A 186 -11.83 20.37 8.79
C SER A 186 -12.97 19.82 7.93
N ALA A 187 -13.03 18.50 7.73
CA ALA A 187 -14.10 17.82 6.99
C ALA A 187 -15.51 18.04 7.58
N PHE A 188 -15.61 18.39 8.87
CA PHE A 188 -16.88 18.66 9.54
C PHE A 188 -17.10 20.16 9.81
N ASN A 189 -16.12 21.01 9.52
CA ASN A 189 -16.12 22.45 9.77
C ASN A 189 -15.91 23.23 8.47
N GLU A 190 -14.67 23.63 8.16
CA GLU A 190 -14.34 24.53 7.05
C GLU A 190 -14.68 23.92 5.70
N ASP A 191 -14.23 22.68 5.44
CA ASP A 191 -14.45 22.01 4.15
C ASP A 191 -15.95 21.78 3.90
N LEU A 192 -16.69 21.38 4.94
CA LEU A 192 -18.15 21.21 4.86
C LEU A 192 -18.86 22.53 4.63
N LYS A 193 -18.43 23.62 5.28
CA LYS A 193 -19.01 24.95 5.10
C LYS A 193 -18.87 25.42 3.67
N ASP A 194 -17.69 25.23 3.08
CA ASP A 194 -17.43 25.58 1.69
C ASP A 194 -18.27 24.73 0.72
N ALA A 195 -18.40 23.44 0.98
CA ALA A 195 -19.24 22.55 0.20
C ALA A 195 -20.73 22.94 0.28
N LEU A 196 -21.23 23.30 1.46
CA LEU A 196 -22.61 23.77 1.65
C LEU A 196 -22.87 25.11 0.93
N ALA A 197 -21.91 26.03 0.94
CA ALA A 197 -22.02 27.31 0.22
C ALA A 197 -22.16 27.11 -1.29
N ASN A 198 -21.46 26.11 -1.84
CA ASN A 198 -21.48 25.76 -3.28
C ASN A 198 -22.63 24.81 -3.67
N SER A 199 -23.47 24.37 -2.73
CA SER A 199 -24.59 23.46 -2.99
C SER A 199 -25.89 24.17 -3.30
N HIS A 200 -26.81 23.46 -3.99
CA HIS A 200 -28.18 23.90 -4.26
C HIS A 200 -29.18 23.41 -3.17
N LEU A 201 -28.70 22.90 -2.05
CA LEU A 201 -29.55 22.49 -0.94
C LEU A 201 -30.31 23.69 -0.35
N ASN A 202 -31.55 23.47 0.08
CA ASN A 202 -32.30 24.50 0.76
C ASN A 202 -31.79 24.71 2.20
N GLU A 203 -32.09 25.83 2.80
CA GLU A 203 -31.60 26.23 4.13
C GLU A 203 -31.97 25.22 5.23
N LYS A 204 -33.13 24.56 5.11
CA LYS A 204 -33.57 23.53 6.07
C LYS A 204 -32.66 22.30 6.00
N GLU A 205 -32.24 21.86 4.81
CA GLU A 205 -31.28 20.77 4.62
C GLU A 205 -29.92 21.17 5.14
N LYS A 206 -29.41 22.36 4.76
CA LYS A 206 -28.12 22.90 5.24
C LYS A 206 -28.04 22.95 6.75
N ASN A 207 -29.07 23.49 7.42
CA ASN A 207 -29.13 23.58 8.87
C ASN A 207 -29.13 22.20 9.57
N LYS A 208 -29.81 21.20 9.00
CA LYS A 208 -29.76 19.83 9.52
C LYS A 208 -28.35 19.22 9.41
N ILE A 209 -27.66 19.47 8.30
CA ILE A 209 -26.28 18.98 8.09
C ILE A 209 -25.35 19.65 9.10
N ILE A 210 -25.40 20.96 9.25
CA ILE A 210 -24.60 21.75 10.21
C ILE A 210 -24.80 21.26 11.64
N THR A 211 -26.05 21.06 12.06
CA THR A 211 -26.37 20.59 13.42
C THR A 211 -25.72 19.24 13.69
N ARG A 212 -25.86 18.27 12.74
CA ARG A 212 -25.30 16.94 12.92
C ARG A 212 -23.76 16.92 12.79
N ALA A 213 -23.18 17.82 12.00
CA ALA A 213 -21.74 17.99 11.92
C ALA A 213 -21.16 18.53 13.25
N ALA A 214 -21.87 19.44 13.94
CA ALA A 214 -21.49 19.90 15.27
C ALA A 214 -21.53 18.76 16.31
N GLU A 215 -22.55 17.89 16.27
CA GLU A 215 -22.63 16.68 17.10
C GLU A 215 -21.45 15.72 16.82
N SER A 216 -21.12 15.52 15.54
CA SER A 216 -20.00 14.69 15.09
C SER A 216 -18.66 15.27 15.55
N THR A 217 -18.45 16.57 15.39
CA THR A 217 -17.28 17.31 15.88
C THR A 217 -17.12 17.14 17.39
N THR A 218 -18.21 17.22 18.15
CA THR A 218 -18.21 17.01 19.60
C THR A 218 -17.79 15.57 19.95
N ALA A 219 -18.30 14.58 19.23
CA ALA A 219 -17.92 13.18 19.45
C ALA A 219 -16.43 12.91 19.18
N ILE A 220 -15.87 13.49 18.10
CA ILE A 220 -14.44 13.42 17.77
C ILE A 220 -13.61 14.09 18.86
N LYS A 221 -13.96 15.29 19.27
CA LYS A 221 -13.26 16.03 20.35
C LYS A 221 -13.29 15.28 21.67
N ASN A 222 -14.40 14.65 22.02
CA ASN A 222 -14.52 13.83 23.23
C ASN A 222 -13.59 12.61 23.16
N TYR A 223 -13.49 11.96 22.00
CA TYR A 223 -12.54 10.86 21.79
C TYR A 223 -11.08 11.32 21.92
N VAL A 224 -10.72 12.45 21.30
CA VAL A 224 -9.38 13.04 21.43
C VAL A 224 -9.08 13.40 22.90
N SER A 225 -10.05 14.00 23.61
CA SER A 225 -9.92 14.32 25.03
C SER A 225 -9.73 13.06 25.88
N PHE A 226 -10.48 11.99 25.61
CA PHE A 226 -10.27 10.69 26.25
C PHE A 226 -8.83 10.19 26.05
N LEU A 227 -8.32 10.22 24.82
CA LEU A 227 -6.95 9.77 24.51
C LEU A 227 -5.88 10.62 25.21
N LYS A 228 -6.05 11.95 25.28
CA LYS A 228 -5.12 12.87 25.95
C LYS A 228 -5.08 12.68 27.47
N ASN A 229 -6.22 12.32 28.06
CA ASN A 229 -6.37 12.13 29.51
C ASN A 229 -6.24 10.65 29.94
N LEU A 230 -5.86 9.76 29.02
CA LEU A 230 -5.75 8.34 29.32
C LEU A 230 -4.61 8.09 30.30
N ASN A 231 -4.94 7.59 31.50
CA ASN A 231 -3.94 7.14 32.46
C ASN A 231 -3.38 5.78 32.01
N ASN A 232 -2.28 5.83 31.24
CA ASN A 232 -1.63 4.66 30.68
C ASN A 232 -0.17 4.57 31.17
N ASN A 233 0.01 4.26 32.45
CA ASN A 233 1.32 4.22 33.10
C ASN A 233 2.21 3.07 32.60
N PHE A 234 1.63 2.01 32.05
CA PHE A 234 2.33 0.85 31.49
C PHE A 234 1.81 0.55 30.09
N PRO A 235 2.13 1.38 29.09
CA PRO A 235 1.60 1.23 27.75
C PRO A 235 2.09 -0.08 27.12
N ARG A 236 1.24 -0.67 26.30
CA ARG A 236 1.65 -1.80 25.45
C ARG A 236 2.78 -1.37 24.53
N SER A 237 3.77 -2.23 24.34
CA SER A 237 4.78 -2.03 23.29
C SER A 237 4.13 -2.06 21.90
N PHE A 238 4.55 -1.17 20.99
CA PHE A 238 4.16 -1.23 19.58
C PHE A 238 4.82 -2.40 18.84
N ARG A 239 5.87 -2.99 19.38
CA ARG A 239 6.55 -4.16 18.82
C ARG A 239 5.67 -5.39 19.01
N ILE A 240 5.46 -6.13 17.91
CA ILE A 240 4.52 -7.24 17.90
C ILE A 240 5.18 -8.61 18.14
N GLY A 241 6.51 -8.70 18.10
CA GLY A 241 7.25 -9.94 18.28
C GLY A 241 7.23 -10.86 17.06
N ALA A 242 8.06 -11.91 17.09
CA ALA A 242 8.33 -12.77 15.94
C ALA A 242 7.09 -13.52 15.43
N GLU A 243 6.27 -14.05 16.32
CA GLU A 243 5.10 -14.86 15.93
C GLU A 243 4.03 -14.05 15.21
N LEU A 244 3.61 -12.92 15.81
CA LEU A 244 2.61 -12.04 15.17
C LEU A 244 3.17 -11.40 13.91
N TYR A 245 4.47 -11.07 13.89
CA TYR A 245 5.12 -10.51 12.70
C TYR A 245 5.12 -11.51 11.54
N ALA A 246 5.52 -12.76 11.78
CA ALA A 246 5.53 -13.80 10.75
C ALA A 246 4.13 -14.05 10.18
N LYS A 247 3.11 -14.11 11.04
CA LYS A 247 1.73 -14.33 10.60
C LYS A 247 1.15 -13.13 9.86
N LYS A 248 1.46 -11.91 10.31
CA LYS A 248 1.07 -10.68 9.60
C LYS A 248 1.77 -10.58 8.24
N PHE A 249 3.04 -10.96 8.16
CA PHE A 249 3.78 -11.03 6.90
C PHE A 249 3.13 -12.01 5.91
N GLU A 250 2.75 -13.21 6.38
CA GLU A 250 2.05 -14.20 5.55
C GLU A 250 0.77 -13.63 4.92
N TYR A 251 -0.04 -12.88 5.71
CA TYR A 251 -1.31 -12.34 5.21
C TYR A 251 -1.16 -11.06 4.38
N ASN A 252 -0.25 -10.16 4.77
CA ASN A 252 -0.15 -8.86 4.12
C ASN A 252 0.75 -8.89 2.88
N ILE A 253 1.88 -9.60 2.96
CA ILE A 253 2.85 -9.67 1.86
C ILE A 253 2.50 -10.78 0.89
N GLN A 254 2.05 -11.92 1.40
CA GLN A 254 1.71 -13.10 0.61
C GLN A 254 2.87 -13.54 -0.31
N SER A 255 4.10 -13.49 0.22
CA SER A 255 5.32 -13.88 -0.51
C SER A 255 5.49 -15.40 -0.62
N GLY A 256 6.32 -15.84 -1.55
CA GLY A 256 6.87 -17.20 -1.59
C GLY A 256 7.95 -17.46 -0.53
N PHE A 257 8.45 -16.39 0.14
CA PHE A 257 9.44 -16.45 1.21
C PHE A 257 8.79 -16.15 2.56
N THR A 258 9.40 -16.65 3.63
CA THR A 258 9.09 -16.24 5.00
C THR A 258 9.71 -14.87 5.33
N ALA A 259 9.22 -14.23 6.39
CA ALA A 259 9.79 -12.96 6.86
C ALA A 259 11.29 -13.05 7.20
N ALA A 260 11.72 -14.17 7.81
CA ALA A 260 13.12 -14.40 8.17
C ALA A 260 14.03 -14.62 6.93
N GLU A 261 13.53 -15.32 5.91
CA GLU A 261 14.27 -15.50 4.65
C GLU A 261 14.45 -14.18 3.92
N ILE A 262 13.39 -13.36 3.83
CA ILE A 262 13.48 -12.02 3.21
C ILE A 262 14.41 -11.11 4.01
N TYR A 263 14.37 -11.14 5.33
CA TYR A 263 15.32 -10.42 6.16
C TYR A 263 16.77 -10.81 5.82
N THR A 264 17.07 -12.11 5.75
CA THR A 264 18.41 -12.62 5.41
C THR A 264 18.85 -12.17 4.02
N LYS A 265 17.95 -12.25 3.02
CA LYS A 265 18.20 -11.75 1.67
C LYS A 265 18.47 -10.24 1.65
N ALA A 266 17.70 -9.46 2.42
CA ALA A 266 17.89 -8.01 2.51
C ALA A 266 19.25 -7.63 3.12
N VAL A 267 19.70 -8.31 4.16
CA VAL A 267 21.03 -8.11 4.74
C VAL A 267 22.14 -8.42 3.73
N ALA A 268 22.03 -9.53 3.01
CA ALA A 268 23.00 -9.91 1.96
C ALA A 268 23.02 -8.87 0.83
N HIS A 269 21.84 -8.44 0.38
CA HIS A 269 21.72 -7.44 -0.68
C HIS A 269 22.27 -6.07 -0.26
N LYS A 270 22.01 -5.62 0.98
CA LYS A 270 22.62 -4.40 1.56
C LYS A 270 24.15 -4.44 1.45
N ASN A 271 24.77 -5.55 1.84
CA ASN A 271 26.22 -5.70 1.80
C ASN A 271 26.78 -5.68 0.37
N ASP A 272 26.06 -6.28 -0.59
CA ASP A 272 26.41 -6.22 -2.01
C ASP A 272 26.30 -4.79 -2.58
N LEU A 273 25.23 -4.07 -2.22
CA LEU A 273 25.06 -2.67 -2.60
C LEU A 273 26.21 -1.79 -2.05
N HIS A 274 26.58 -1.94 -0.78
CA HIS A 274 27.71 -1.22 -0.21
C HIS A 274 29.01 -1.47 -0.98
N LYS A 275 29.26 -2.70 -1.41
CA LYS A 275 30.44 -3.04 -2.24
C LYS A 275 30.38 -2.31 -3.57
N LYS A 276 29.26 -2.43 -4.31
CA LYS A 276 29.06 -1.78 -5.61
C LYS A 276 29.17 -0.26 -5.51
N MET A 277 28.57 0.34 -4.49
CA MET A 277 28.65 1.77 -4.22
C MET A 277 30.10 2.22 -3.97
N TYR A 278 30.86 1.45 -3.19
CA TYR A 278 32.27 1.79 -2.93
C TYR A 278 33.13 1.68 -4.20
N ASP A 279 32.88 0.67 -5.05
CA ASP A 279 33.61 0.52 -6.31
C ASP A 279 33.35 1.71 -7.26
N ILE A 280 32.13 2.21 -7.35
CA ILE A 280 31.80 3.44 -8.08
C ILE A 280 32.40 4.68 -7.40
N THR A 281 32.32 4.77 -6.08
CA THR A 281 32.91 5.89 -5.32
C THR A 281 34.40 6.05 -5.63
N LYS A 282 35.16 4.94 -5.73
CA LYS A 282 36.58 4.99 -6.11
C LYS A 282 36.81 5.59 -7.49
N LYS A 283 35.94 5.32 -8.45
CA LYS A 283 36.03 5.90 -9.81
C LYS A 283 35.70 7.40 -9.82
N LEU A 284 34.66 7.78 -9.09
CA LEU A 284 34.22 9.19 -9.01
C LEU A 284 35.11 10.06 -8.13
N TRP A 285 35.84 9.45 -7.19
CA TRP A 285 36.65 10.22 -6.20
C TRP A 285 37.62 11.22 -6.81
N PRO A 286 38.46 10.85 -7.79
CA PRO A 286 39.39 11.81 -8.40
C PRO A 286 38.70 12.95 -9.16
N LEU A 287 37.47 12.75 -9.60
CA LEU A 287 36.68 13.75 -10.34
C LEU A 287 36.08 14.80 -9.43
N TYR A 288 35.59 14.40 -8.25
CA TYR A 288 34.83 15.26 -7.34
C TYR A 288 35.61 15.68 -6.08
N MET A 289 36.65 14.94 -5.70
CA MET A 289 37.43 15.11 -4.47
C MET A 289 38.90 15.39 -4.77
N THR A 290 39.16 16.24 -5.75
CA THR A 290 40.53 16.58 -6.19
C THR A 290 41.42 16.95 -5.00
N GLY A 291 42.58 16.30 -4.88
CA GLY A 291 43.57 16.55 -3.80
C GLY A 291 43.18 15.93 -2.43
N LYS A 292 42.05 15.24 -2.29
CA LYS A 292 41.68 14.58 -1.05
C LYS A 292 41.87 13.06 -1.14
N SER A 293 42.52 12.49 -0.12
CA SER A 293 42.61 11.03 0.01
C SER A 293 41.26 10.41 0.29
N ILE A 294 40.98 9.25 -0.32
CA ILE A 294 39.76 8.50 -0.03
C ILE A 294 39.79 7.97 1.41
N PRO A 295 38.72 8.10 2.21
CA PRO A 295 38.66 7.57 3.56
C PRO A 295 38.89 6.03 3.59
N THR A 296 39.59 5.55 4.62
CA THR A 296 39.78 4.10 4.85
C THR A 296 38.45 3.39 5.19
N ASN A 297 37.55 4.08 5.88
CA ASN A 297 36.20 3.59 6.12
C ASN A 297 35.36 3.73 4.85
N ARG A 298 34.93 2.59 4.29
CA ARG A 298 34.18 2.53 3.03
C ARG A 298 32.86 3.29 3.08
N LEU A 299 32.11 3.18 4.18
CA LEU A 299 30.82 3.86 4.33
C LEU A 299 30.99 5.37 4.41
N SER A 300 32.06 5.84 5.08
CA SER A 300 32.40 7.26 5.10
C SER A 300 32.77 7.80 3.71
N ALA A 301 33.50 7.02 2.90
CA ALA A 301 33.82 7.41 1.52
C ALA A 301 32.55 7.50 0.65
N ILE A 302 31.68 6.51 0.73
CA ILE A 302 30.39 6.49 0.01
C ILE A 302 29.54 7.69 0.42
N LYS A 303 29.41 7.93 1.74
CA LYS A 303 28.63 9.04 2.27
C LYS A 303 29.12 10.40 1.75
N GLN A 304 30.42 10.65 1.78
CA GLN A 304 30.99 11.91 1.28
C GLN A 304 30.73 12.11 -0.22
N MET A 305 30.80 11.05 -1.02
CA MET A 305 30.46 11.13 -2.45
C MET A 305 28.97 11.41 -2.67
N ILE A 306 28.09 10.73 -1.95
CA ILE A 306 26.64 10.99 -1.99
C ILE A 306 26.35 12.44 -1.59
N ASP A 307 26.93 12.92 -0.48
CA ASP A 307 26.73 14.27 0.01
C ASP A 307 27.20 15.32 -1.04
N THR A 308 28.27 15.03 -1.77
CA THR A 308 28.78 15.89 -2.85
C THR A 308 27.84 15.91 -4.05
N LEU A 309 27.37 14.76 -4.52
CA LEU A 309 26.44 14.69 -5.65
C LEU A 309 25.07 15.24 -5.30
N SER A 310 24.64 15.15 -4.03
CA SER A 310 23.34 15.62 -3.55
C SER A 310 23.17 17.14 -3.55
N VAL A 311 24.27 17.91 -3.73
CA VAL A 311 24.20 19.38 -3.91
C VAL A 311 23.48 19.74 -5.21
N ASN A 312 23.53 18.87 -6.22
CA ASN A 312 22.85 19.05 -7.49
C ASN A 312 21.37 18.70 -7.33
N HIS A 313 20.54 19.67 -6.97
CA HIS A 313 19.09 19.52 -6.83
C HIS A 313 18.35 20.75 -7.40
N VAL A 314 17.04 20.59 -7.65
CA VAL A 314 16.17 21.68 -8.10
C VAL A 314 15.82 22.62 -6.94
N GLN A 315 15.36 23.83 -7.26
CA GLN A 315 14.81 24.73 -6.27
C GLN A 315 13.40 24.28 -5.85
N ALA A 316 12.98 24.63 -4.63
CA ALA A 316 11.71 24.20 -4.06
C ALA A 316 10.48 24.59 -4.90
N ASP A 317 10.47 25.80 -5.45
CA ASP A 317 9.39 26.32 -6.29
C ASP A 317 9.36 25.67 -7.68
N SER A 318 10.45 25.07 -8.13
CA SER A 318 10.58 24.40 -9.42
C SER A 318 10.36 22.87 -9.34
N PHE A 319 10.18 22.33 -8.14
CA PHE A 319 10.14 20.86 -7.91
C PHE A 319 9.04 20.18 -8.70
N GLN A 320 7.80 20.70 -8.66
CA GLN A 320 6.68 20.16 -9.44
C GLN A 320 6.90 20.31 -10.94
N THR A 321 7.35 21.48 -11.40
CA THR A 321 7.61 21.75 -12.82
C THR A 321 8.66 20.81 -13.40
N GLU A 322 9.68 20.46 -12.61
CA GLU A 322 10.70 19.49 -13.04
C GLU A 322 10.13 18.08 -13.17
N ILE A 323 9.25 17.66 -12.27
CA ILE A 323 8.49 16.40 -12.41
C ILE A 323 7.68 16.39 -13.70
N GLU A 324 6.92 17.47 -13.97
CA GLU A 324 6.09 17.60 -15.19
C GLU A 324 6.92 17.49 -16.47
N LYS A 325 8.13 18.04 -16.50
CA LYS A 325 9.07 17.94 -17.64
C LYS A 325 9.59 16.52 -17.85
N GLN A 326 9.81 15.77 -16.78
CA GLN A 326 10.40 14.43 -16.87
C GLN A 326 9.41 13.36 -17.33
N ILE A 327 8.10 13.51 -17.07
CA ILE A 327 7.08 12.51 -17.45
C ILE A 327 7.08 12.19 -18.97
N PRO A 328 7.03 13.17 -19.89
CA PRO A 328 7.09 12.85 -21.32
C PRO A 328 8.42 12.23 -21.77
N ILE A 329 9.54 12.56 -21.10
CA ILE A 329 10.86 11.95 -21.39
C ILE A 329 10.82 10.45 -21.04
N LEU A 330 10.27 10.10 -19.87
CA LEU A 330 10.10 8.69 -19.45
C LEU A 330 9.18 7.94 -20.42
N ALA A 331 8.05 8.52 -20.81
CA ALA A 331 7.11 7.91 -21.74
C ALA A 331 7.76 7.67 -23.12
N LYS A 332 8.53 8.65 -23.61
CA LYS A 332 9.28 8.52 -24.87
C LYS A 332 10.32 7.39 -24.77
N PHE A 333 11.09 7.33 -23.69
CA PHE A 333 12.09 6.28 -23.48
C PHE A 333 11.47 4.87 -23.49
N ILE A 334 10.37 4.67 -22.75
CA ILE A 334 9.63 3.39 -22.74
C ILE A 334 9.20 2.97 -24.15
N LYS A 335 8.70 3.93 -24.93
CA LYS A 335 8.28 3.71 -26.32
C LYS A 335 9.47 3.36 -27.22
N ASP A 336 10.53 4.16 -27.18
CA ASP A 336 11.71 4.00 -28.04
C ASP A 336 12.44 2.67 -27.77
N LYS A 337 12.51 2.25 -26.50
CA LYS A 337 13.11 0.99 -26.08
C LYS A 337 12.15 -0.21 -26.17
N ASN A 338 10.88 0.03 -26.52
CA ASN A 338 9.84 -0.99 -26.62
C ASN A 338 9.73 -1.87 -25.35
N LEU A 339 9.64 -1.21 -24.16
CA LEU A 339 9.66 -1.87 -22.85
C LEU A 339 8.29 -2.21 -22.29
N LEU A 340 7.28 -1.38 -22.59
CA LEU A 340 5.90 -1.53 -22.13
C LEU A 340 4.97 -0.71 -23.04
N TYR A 341 3.74 -1.17 -23.24
CA TYR A 341 2.70 -0.35 -23.85
C TYR A 341 2.09 0.63 -22.83
N LEU A 342 2.09 1.91 -23.14
CA LEU A 342 1.40 2.94 -22.35
C LEU A 342 0.13 3.35 -23.09
N ASP A 343 -1.01 3.37 -22.38
CA ASP A 343 -2.30 3.71 -22.96
C ASP A 343 -2.47 5.23 -23.08
N PRO A 344 -2.50 5.81 -24.30
CA PRO A 344 -2.60 7.25 -24.45
C PRO A 344 -3.99 7.82 -24.06
N SER A 345 -5.01 6.97 -23.92
CA SER A 345 -6.34 7.38 -23.47
C SER A 345 -6.46 7.55 -21.96
N LYS A 346 -5.41 7.20 -21.20
CA LYS A 346 -5.34 7.29 -19.75
C LYS A 346 -4.13 8.15 -19.34
N PRO A 347 -4.17 9.48 -19.52
CA PRO A 347 -3.04 10.34 -19.19
C PRO A 347 -2.79 10.40 -17.68
N LEU A 348 -1.52 10.57 -17.30
CA LEU A 348 -1.13 10.92 -15.94
C LEU A 348 -1.19 12.44 -15.77
N ILE A 349 -1.89 12.90 -14.73
CA ILE A 349 -2.01 14.32 -14.40
C ILE A 349 -1.16 14.61 -13.16
N VAL A 350 -0.15 15.47 -13.30
CA VAL A 350 0.62 15.97 -12.17
C VAL A 350 -0.15 17.10 -11.49
N ARG A 351 -0.25 17.06 -10.15
CA ARG A 351 -0.93 18.12 -9.38
C ARG A 351 -0.30 18.30 -8.00
N LYS A 352 -0.55 19.44 -7.37
CA LYS A 352 -0.27 19.60 -5.95
C LYS A 352 -1.08 18.58 -5.14
N GLU A 353 -0.46 18.04 -4.12
CA GLU A 353 -1.12 17.14 -3.18
C GLU A 353 -2.32 17.85 -2.54
N PRO A 354 -3.53 17.26 -2.57
CA PRO A 354 -4.69 17.79 -1.86
C PRO A 354 -4.44 17.91 -0.35
N ALA A 355 -4.96 18.95 0.29
CA ALA A 355 -4.70 19.22 1.70
C ALA A 355 -5.04 18.06 2.65
N TYR A 356 -6.10 17.28 2.35
CA TYR A 356 -6.49 16.11 3.15
C TYR A 356 -5.50 14.92 3.07
N MET A 357 -4.58 14.92 2.08
CA MET A 357 -3.52 13.93 1.92
C MET A 357 -2.19 14.41 2.48
N ALA A 358 -2.08 15.68 2.83
CA ALA A 358 -0.81 16.31 3.20
C ALA A 358 -0.09 15.60 4.36
N GLY A 359 1.23 15.46 4.22
CA GLY A 359 2.10 14.91 5.27
C GLY A 359 2.20 13.39 5.31
N VAL A 360 1.60 12.67 4.36
CA VAL A 360 1.70 11.20 4.27
C VAL A 360 2.95 10.79 3.48
N ALA A 361 3.21 11.42 2.34
CA ALA A 361 4.38 11.16 1.50
C ALA A 361 4.80 12.45 0.77
N GLY A 362 6.05 12.53 0.29
CA GLY A 362 6.51 13.66 -0.53
C GLY A 362 6.00 13.61 -1.97
N ALA A 363 5.62 12.42 -2.42
CA ALA A 363 5.00 12.16 -3.71
C ALA A 363 4.11 10.92 -3.59
N SER A 364 3.02 10.86 -4.36
CA SER A 364 2.13 9.70 -4.38
C SER A 364 1.31 9.64 -5.67
N VAL A 365 0.83 8.45 -6.02
CA VAL A 365 -0.08 8.26 -7.15
C VAL A 365 -1.48 7.88 -6.65
N SER A 366 -2.49 8.59 -7.13
CA SER A 366 -3.90 8.28 -6.89
C SER A 366 -4.54 7.81 -8.20
N SER A 367 -5.07 6.60 -8.22
CA SER A 367 -5.81 6.06 -9.35
C SER A 367 -7.29 5.91 -8.99
N PRO A 368 -8.21 6.10 -9.95
CA PRO A 368 -9.62 5.84 -9.73
C PRO A 368 -9.86 4.38 -9.34
N GLY A 369 -10.87 4.15 -8.53
CA GLY A 369 -11.30 2.79 -8.18
C GLY A 369 -11.85 2.03 -9.39
N PRO A 370 -12.00 0.70 -9.28
CA PRO A 370 -12.42 -0.15 -10.39
C PRO A 370 -13.83 0.15 -10.92
N TYR A 371 -14.66 0.85 -10.15
CA TYR A 371 -16.00 1.29 -10.57
C TYR A 371 -16.01 2.69 -11.19
N ASP A 372 -14.98 3.51 -10.96
CA ASP A 372 -14.83 4.83 -11.57
C ASP A 372 -14.01 4.74 -12.87
N LYS A 373 -14.67 4.40 -13.97
CA LYS A 373 -14.02 4.23 -15.28
C LYS A 373 -13.63 5.56 -15.94
N ALA A 374 -14.21 6.66 -15.52
CA ALA A 374 -13.99 7.99 -16.10
C ALA A 374 -12.91 8.79 -15.35
N GLY A 375 -12.53 8.36 -14.15
CA GLY A 375 -11.56 9.04 -13.32
C GLY A 375 -10.16 9.12 -13.94
N ASN A 376 -9.43 10.18 -13.60
CA ASN A 376 -8.03 10.37 -13.98
C ASN A 376 -7.09 9.76 -12.94
N THR A 377 -5.90 9.38 -13.38
CA THR A 377 -4.81 9.05 -12.48
C THR A 377 -3.98 10.31 -12.21
N TYR A 378 -3.72 10.58 -10.94
CA TYR A 378 -3.01 11.78 -10.49
C TYR A 378 -1.68 11.41 -9.86
N TYR A 379 -0.64 12.16 -10.22
CA TYR A 379 0.61 12.21 -9.50
C TYR A 379 0.56 13.42 -8.56
N ASN A 380 0.43 13.17 -7.27
CA ASN A 380 0.32 14.21 -6.26
C ASN A 380 1.73 14.56 -5.78
N VAL A 381 2.07 15.85 -5.83
CA VAL A 381 3.37 16.39 -5.40
C VAL A 381 3.18 17.16 -4.11
N GLY A 382 3.89 16.78 -3.06
CA GLY A 382 3.83 17.41 -1.76
C GLY A 382 4.25 18.89 -1.80
N SER A 383 3.76 19.67 -0.84
CA SER A 383 4.05 21.10 -0.73
C SER A 383 5.12 21.33 0.34
N PHE A 384 6.01 22.32 0.11
CA PHE A 384 6.98 22.81 1.09
C PHE A 384 6.40 23.93 1.99
N SER A 385 5.10 24.25 1.84
CA SER A 385 4.44 25.29 2.64
C SER A 385 4.56 24.99 4.14
N GLY A 386 5.01 25.98 4.91
CA GLY A 386 5.19 25.86 6.35
C GLY A 386 6.45 25.10 6.79
N TRP A 387 7.33 24.72 5.86
CA TRP A 387 8.63 24.13 6.20
C TRP A 387 9.67 25.23 6.40
N ASP A 388 10.58 25.03 7.36
CA ASP A 388 11.79 25.85 7.49
C ASP A 388 12.80 25.54 6.38
N THR A 389 13.74 26.46 6.15
CA THR A 389 14.74 26.38 5.08
C THR A 389 15.61 25.12 5.20
N ASP A 390 16.03 24.77 6.41
CA ASP A 390 16.92 23.61 6.63
C ASP A 390 16.21 22.30 6.30
N ARG A 391 14.95 22.21 6.63
CA ARG A 391 14.10 21.05 6.30
C ARG A 391 13.88 20.93 4.79
N VAL A 392 13.62 22.05 4.11
CA VAL A 392 13.48 22.08 2.64
C VAL A 392 14.78 21.65 1.98
N GLU A 393 15.92 22.22 2.38
CA GLU A 393 17.24 21.87 1.86
C GLU A 393 17.55 20.38 2.08
N SER A 394 17.32 19.87 3.29
CA SER A 394 17.50 18.44 3.61
C SER A 394 16.65 17.54 2.71
N TYR A 395 15.42 17.94 2.43
CA TYR A 395 14.52 17.19 1.54
C TYR A 395 15.01 17.22 0.09
N LEU A 396 15.37 18.39 -0.44
CA LEU A 396 15.84 18.53 -1.82
C LEU A 396 17.15 17.79 -2.06
N ARG A 397 18.05 17.74 -1.06
CA ARG A 397 19.26 16.92 -1.12
C ARG A 397 18.96 15.41 -1.11
N GLU A 398 17.92 14.97 -0.41
CA GLU A 398 17.45 13.58 -0.48
C GLU A 398 16.88 13.27 -1.88
N TYR A 399 16.02 14.16 -2.40
CA TYR A 399 15.39 14.06 -3.71
C TYR A 399 16.13 14.91 -4.76
N ASN A 400 17.47 14.77 -4.77
CA ASN A 400 18.32 15.48 -5.70
C ASN A 400 18.06 15.13 -7.16
N PHE A 401 18.77 15.79 -8.07
CA PHE A 401 18.56 15.66 -9.51
C PHE A 401 18.54 14.20 -10.01
N TYR A 402 19.38 13.33 -9.49
CA TYR A 402 19.43 11.93 -9.89
C TYR A 402 18.26 11.13 -9.29
N ILE A 403 18.03 11.30 -8.00
CA ILE A 403 16.97 10.59 -7.25
C ILE A 403 15.58 11.02 -7.72
N LEU A 404 15.38 12.29 -8.09
CA LEU A 404 14.12 12.78 -8.63
C LEU A 404 13.71 12.04 -9.91
N GLN A 405 14.68 11.73 -10.79
CA GLN A 405 14.41 10.93 -11.99
C GLN A 405 14.00 9.49 -11.62
N ILE A 406 14.67 8.88 -10.63
CA ILE A 406 14.33 7.53 -10.14
C ILE A 406 12.97 7.54 -9.46
N LEU A 407 12.66 8.57 -8.68
CA LEU A 407 11.34 8.77 -8.08
C LEU A 407 10.24 8.82 -9.15
N ASN A 408 10.45 9.55 -10.24
CA ASN A 408 9.48 9.65 -11.32
C ASN A 408 9.32 8.33 -12.10
N ILE A 409 10.36 7.51 -12.18
CA ILE A 409 10.25 6.13 -12.66
C ILE A 409 9.36 5.32 -11.72
N HIS A 410 9.61 5.40 -10.41
CA HIS A 410 8.87 4.69 -9.37
C HIS A 410 7.40 5.07 -9.31
N GLU A 411 7.11 6.36 -9.17
CA GLU A 411 5.73 6.86 -9.00
C GLU A 411 4.96 6.86 -10.33
N ALA A 412 5.62 7.22 -11.42
CA ALA A 412 4.94 7.44 -12.69
C ALA A 412 5.23 6.33 -13.71
N ILE A 413 6.24 6.49 -14.57
CA ILE A 413 6.43 5.72 -15.78
C ILE A 413 7.81 5.02 -15.78
N PRO A 414 7.80 3.67 -15.79
CA PRO A 414 6.67 2.73 -15.88
C PRO A 414 6.21 2.14 -14.53
N GLY A 415 6.43 2.85 -13.40
CA GLY A 415 6.13 2.40 -12.04
C GLY A 415 4.63 2.35 -11.71
N HIS A 416 4.25 3.00 -10.61
CA HIS A 416 2.89 2.90 -10.04
C HIS A 416 1.79 3.29 -11.02
N TYR A 417 1.92 4.43 -11.73
CA TYR A 417 0.91 4.82 -12.71
C TYR A 417 0.65 3.74 -13.75
N ALA A 418 1.71 3.25 -14.41
CA ALA A 418 1.55 2.24 -15.45
C ALA A 418 0.94 0.94 -14.89
N GLN A 419 1.40 0.50 -13.73
CA GLN A 419 0.89 -0.69 -13.04
C GLN A 419 -0.60 -0.56 -12.70
N LEU A 420 -1.05 0.58 -12.19
CA LEU A 420 -2.45 0.84 -11.84
C LEU A 420 -3.35 0.88 -13.09
N VAL A 421 -2.89 1.47 -14.19
CA VAL A 421 -3.60 1.44 -15.47
C VAL A 421 -3.82 0.01 -15.96
N TYR A 422 -2.80 -0.86 -15.86
CA TYR A 422 -2.93 -2.27 -16.20
C TYR A 422 -3.86 -3.01 -15.21
N SER A 423 -3.76 -2.74 -13.92
CA SER A 423 -4.61 -3.35 -12.90
C SER A 423 -6.10 -3.06 -13.14
N ASN A 424 -6.44 -1.82 -13.53
CA ASN A 424 -7.82 -1.42 -13.83
C ASN A 424 -8.37 -2.07 -15.11
N LYS A 425 -7.51 -2.60 -15.97
CA LYS A 425 -7.90 -3.40 -17.15
C LYS A 425 -8.06 -4.89 -16.84
N SER A 426 -7.71 -5.33 -15.63
CA SER A 426 -7.85 -6.74 -15.24
C SER A 426 -9.31 -7.19 -15.36
N PRO A 427 -9.57 -8.37 -15.94
CA PRO A 427 -10.94 -8.87 -16.12
C PRO A 427 -11.64 -9.23 -14.79
N SER A 428 -10.91 -9.24 -13.69
CA SER A 428 -11.45 -9.56 -12.38
C SER A 428 -11.33 -8.42 -11.39
N ILE A 429 -12.48 -7.95 -10.90
CA ILE A 429 -12.58 -6.93 -9.85
C ILE A 429 -11.95 -7.38 -8.53
N ILE A 430 -11.85 -8.69 -8.26
CA ILE A 430 -11.25 -9.24 -7.04
C ILE A 430 -9.80 -8.76 -6.87
N LYS A 431 -9.04 -8.69 -7.97
CA LYS A 431 -7.64 -8.22 -7.97
C LYS A 431 -7.52 -6.72 -7.68
N SER A 432 -8.53 -5.93 -8.07
CA SER A 432 -8.59 -4.49 -7.78
C SER A 432 -9.13 -4.20 -6.37
N ILE A 433 -9.85 -5.16 -5.76
CA ILE A 433 -10.32 -5.05 -4.37
C ILE A 433 -9.23 -5.44 -3.38
N PHE A 434 -8.59 -6.61 -3.61
CA PHE A 434 -7.58 -7.19 -2.72
C PHE A 434 -6.17 -7.02 -3.29
N GLU A 435 -5.80 -5.77 -3.52
CA GLU A 435 -4.49 -5.40 -4.02
C GLU A 435 -3.36 -5.91 -3.12
N ASN A 436 -2.30 -6.41 -3.73
CA ASN A 436 -1.11 -6.83 -3.00
C ASN A 436 -0.04 -5.73 -3.00
N GLY A 437 0.18 -5.12 -1.83
CA GLY A 437 1.15 -4.03 -1.68
C GLY A 437 2.59 -4.44 -2.05
N ALA A 438 2.98 -5.70 -1.83
CA ALA A 438 4.31 -6.15 -2.23
C ALA A 438 4.47 -6.25 -3.76
N MET A 439 3.42 -6.63 -4.49
CA MET A 439 3.43 -6.59 -5.96
C MET A 439 3.52 -5.15 -6.46
N ILE A 440 2.71 -4.24 -5.90
CA ILE A 440 2.63 -2.83 -6.34
C ILE A 440 3.96 -2.11 -6.09
N GLU A 441 4.47 -2.16 -4.86
CA GLU A 441 5.74 -1.53 -4.48
C GLU A 441 6.93 -2.23 -5.16
N GLY A 442 6.89 -3.55 -5.22
CA GLY A 442 7.94 -4.35 -5.85
C GLY A 442 8.06 -4.09 -7.35
N TRP A 443 6.94 -3.88 -8.05
CA TRP A 443 6.95 -3.47 -9.46
C TRP A 443 7.64 -2.11 -9.64
N ALA A 444 7.27 -1.11 -8.83
CA ALA A 444 7.87 0.20 -8.91
C ALA A 444 9.39 0.16 -8.67
N VAL A 445 9.85 -0.53 -7.62
CA VAL A 445 11.29 -0.73 -7.35
C VAL A 445 11.99 -1.53 -8.46
N TYR A 446 11.32 -2.53 -9.03
CA TYR A 446 11.85 -3.29 -10.17
C TYR A 446 12.06 -2.41 -11.40
N THR A 447 11.12 -1.50 -11.69
CA THR A 447 11.21 -0.62 -12.86
C THR A 447 12.35 0.38 -12.78
N GLU A 448 12.77 0.78 -11.59
CA GLU A 448 13.94 1.64 -11.38
C GLU A 448 15.19 1.01 -11.99
N LEU A 449 15.51 -0.24 -11.62
CA LEU A 449 16.64 -0.97 -12.19
C LEU A 449 16.45 -1.25 -13.67
N MET A 450 15.27 -1.70 -14.05
CA MET A 450 14.93 -2.05 -15.43
C MET A 450 15.18 -0.89 -16.40
N MET A 451 14.83 0.33 -16.02
CA MET A 451 15.08 1.53 -16.82
C MET A 451 16.58 1.78 -17.00
N LEU A 452 17.36 1.69 -15.94
CA LEU A 452 18.82 1.89 -15.98
C LEU A 452 19.52 0.80 -16.77
N GLU A 453 19.14 -0.48 -16.61
CA GLU A 453 19.66 -1.60 -17.40
C GLU A 453 19.45 -1.41 -18.93
N ASN A 454 18.40 -0.65 -19.31
CA ASN A 454 18.12 -0.32 -20.72
C ASN A 454 18.73 1.03 -21.16
N GLY A 455 19.57 1.67 -20.32
CA GLY A 455 20.39 2.84 -20.65
C GLY A 455 19.72 4.18 -20.39
N TYR A 456 18.70 4.25 -19.50
CA TYR A 456 18.02 5.52 -19.20
C TYR A 456 19.03 6.54 -18.67
N GLY A 457 19.75 6.50 -17.75
CA GLY A 457 20.69 7.53 -17.25
C GLY A 457 21.60 8.13 -18.32
N LYS A 458 22.16 7.31 -19.21
CA LYS A 458 23.04 7.75 -20.32
C LYS A 458 22.34 8.64 -21.33
N SER A 459 21.08 8.36 -21.63
CA SER A 459 20.32 9.10 -22.66
C SER A 459 19.98 10.53 -22.26
N ASN A 460 20.11 10.88 -20.97
CA ASN A 460 19.74 12.19 -20.41
C ASN A 460 20.96 13.04 -20.02
N GLY A 461 22.16 12.72 -20.53
CA GLY A 461 23.37 13.50 -20.31
C GLY A 461 24.03 13.31 -18.92
N ASN A 462 23.57 12.35 -18.13
CA ASN A 462 24.18 12.02 -16.85
C ASN A 462 25.39 11.08 -17.04
N SER A 463 26.37 11.17 -16.16
CA SER A 463 27.36 10.11 -16.02
C SER A 463 26.68 8.82 -15.52
N GLU A 464 27.00 7.69 -16.15
CA GLU A 464 26.46 6.38 -15.76
C GLU A 464 26.81 6.05 -14.30
N ASP A 465 28.06 6.32 -13.88
CA ASP A 465 28.53 6.01 -12.53
C ASP A 465 27.82 6.88 -11.47
N GLU A 466 27.50 8.16 -11.74
CA GLU A 466 26.74 9.02 -10.83
C GLU A 466 25.31 8.52 -10.66
N MET A 467 24.62 8.27 -11.77
CA MET A 467 23.25 7.75 -11.75
C MET A 467 23.17 6.39 -11.05
N MET A 468 24.13 5.49 -11.31
CA MET A 468 24.17 4.17 -10.68
C MET A 468 24.47 4.24 -9.18
N LEU A 469 25.36 5.17 -8.74
CA LEU A 469 25.61 5.38 -7.31
C LEU A 469 24.34 5.83 -6.58
N MET A 470 23.61 6.78 -7.18
CA MET A 470 22.37 7.31 -6.60
C MET A 470 21.23 6.31 -6.68
N TYR A 471 21.15 5.50 -7.73
CA TYR A 471 20.24 4.37 -7.78
C TYR A 471 20.51 3.35 -6.66
N TYR A 472 21.79 3.00 -6.44
CA TYR A 472 22.12 2.07 -5.35
C TYR A 472 21.77 2.66 -3.97
N LYS A 473 21.94 3.99 -3.76
CA LYS A 473 21.44 4.66 -2.56
C LYS A 473 19.92 4.49 -2.43
N TRP A 474 19.18 4.69 -3.52
CA TRP A 474 17.72 4.59 -3.52
C TRP A 474 17.24 3.14 -3.29
N ASN A 475 17.85 2.18 -3.96
CA ASN A 475 17.57 0.75 -3.75
C ASN A 475 17.92 0.28 -2.34
N LEU A 476 19.01 0.81 -1.79
CA LEU A 476 19.42 0.57 -0.41
C LEU A 476 18.35 1.03 0.60
N ARG A 477 17.64 2.14 0.31
CA ARG A 477 16.50 2.61 1.12
C ARG A 477 15.41 1.55 1.22
N SER A 478 15.01 0.95 0.10
CA SER A 478 13.99 -0.11 0.06
C SER A 478 14.45 -1.39 0.78
N THR A 479 15.71 -1.74 0.61
CA THR A 479 16.34 -2.89 1.27
C THR A 479 16.40 -2.70 2.79
N CYS A 480 16.88 -1.53 3.25
CA CYS A 480 16.98 -1.18 4.66
C CYS A 480 15.62 -1.01 5.34
N ASN A 481 14.56 -0.67 4.60
CA ASN A 481 13.19 -0.69 5.11
C ASN A 481 12.80 -2.09 5.65
N THR A 482 13.13 -3.15 4.91
CA THR A 482 12.85 -4.53 5.32
C THR A 482 13.66 -4.95 6.55
N ILE A 483 14.94 -4.57 6.60
CA ILE A 483 15.81 -4.84 7.74
C ILE A 483 15.29 -4.11 8.98
N LEU A 484 15.00 -2.83 8.86
CA LEU A 484 14.48 -1.98 9.94
C LEU A 484 13.19 -2.54 10.52
N ASP A 485 12.21 -2.88 9.67
CA ASP A 485 10.91 -3.37 10.09
C ASP A 485 11.05 -4.66 10.92
N TYR A 486 11.86 -5.59 10.43
CA TYR A 486 12.14 -6.83 11.14
C TYR A 486 12.92 -6.61 12.44
N ASP A 487 14.01 -5.83 12.41
CA ASP A 487 14.85 -5.60 13.58
C ASP A 487 14.08 -4.85 14.69
N VAL A 488 13.22 -3.89 14.33
CA VAL A 488 12.39 -3.16 15.30
C VAL A 488 11.34 -4.07 15.93
N HIS A 489 10.57 -4.82 15.12
CA HIS A 489 9.42 -5.58 15.63
C HIS A 489 9.78 -6.96 16.19
N VAL A 490 10.88 -7.56 15.74
CA VAL A 490 11.29 -8.93 16.09
C VAL A 490 12.51 -8.94 17.01
N LYS A 491 13.51 -8.07 16.74
CA LYS A 491 14.77 -8.05 17.49
C LYS A 491 14.89 -6.89 18.48
N ASN A 492 13.82 -6.11 18.67
CA ASN A 492 13.76 -5.00 19.63
C ASN A 492 14.80 -3.88 19.40
N LEU A 493 15.18 -3.60 18.15
CA LEU A 493 16.09 -2.51 17.82
C LEU A 493 15.59 -1.19 18.43
N SER A 494 16.46 -0.49 19.15
CA SER A 494 16.13 0.79 19.78
C SER A 494 15.99 1.92 18.74
N LYS A 495 15.37 3.04 19.14
CA LYS A 495 15.30 4.25 18.30
C LYS A 495 16.68 4.76 17.89
N GLU A 496 17.59 4.81 18.85
CA GLU A 496 18.96 5.24 18.59
C GLU A 496 19.67 4.32 17.59
N GLY A 497 19.57 2.99 17.80
CA GLY A 497 20.11 2.00 16.86
C GLY A 497 19.49 2.12 15.47
N ALA A 498 18.17 2.34 15.38
CA ALA A 498 17.48 2.54 14.12
C ALA A 498 17.94 3.81 13.38
N LEU A 499 18.06 4.94 14.08
CA LEU A 499 18.55 6.20 13.50
C LEU A 499 20.00 6.06 13.04
N ASN A 500 20.87 5.43 13.85
CA ASN A 500 22.26 5.16 13.47
C ASN A 500 22.34 4.28 12.21
N PHE A 501 21.56 3.20 12.15
CA PHE A 501 21.47 2.32 10.97
C PHE A 501 21.04 3.09 9.72
N LEU A 502 19.97 3.88 9.82
CA LEU A 502 19.43 4.63 8.69
C LEU A 502 20.37 5.72 8.16
N THR A 503 21.06 6.44 9.06
CA THR A 503 21.93 7.54 8.66
C THR A 503 23.30 7.08 8.19
N ASN A 504 23.87 6.03 8.80
CA ASN A 504 25.24 5.60 8.53
C ASN A 504 25.37 4.41 7.57
N GLU A 505 24.37 3.54 7.53
CA GLU A 505 24.38 2.38 6.62
C GLU A 505 23.42 2.54 5.42
N ALA A 506 22.28 3.23 5.61
CA ALA A 506 21.33 3.51 4.52
C ALA A 506 21.51 4.91 3.91
N PHE A 507 22.45 5.74 4.41
CA PHE A 507 22.78 7.08 3.92
C PHE A 507 21.58 8.03 3.82
N GLN A 508 20.57 7.84 4.68
CA GLN A 508 19.41 8.72 4.72
C GLN A 508 19.72 10.02 5.47
N GLN A 509 19.11 11.11 5.04
CA GLN A 509 19.15 12.37 5.77
C GLN A 509 18.44 12.23 7.12
N LYS A 510 18.85 13.01 8.12
CA LYS A 510 18.34 12.90 9.50
C LYS A 510 16.82 13.00 9.58
N ALA A 511 16.23 13.96 8.88
CA ALA A 511 14.78 14.15 8.86
C ALA A 511 14.02 12.93 8.28
N GLU A 512 14.56 12.31 7.23
CA GLU A 512 14.01 11.08 6.64
C GLU A 512 14.12 9.90 7.61
N ALA A 513 15.26 9.74 8.29
CA ALA A 513 15.46 8.68 9.29
C ALA A 513 14.49 8.81 10.47
N GLU A 514 14.25 10.03 10.97
CA GLU A 514 13.26 10.29 12.02
C GLU A 514 11.82 10.01 11.55
N GLY A 515 11.48 10.40 10.33
CA GLY A 515 10.20 10.06 9.70
C GLY A 515 10.01 8.55 9.56
N LYS A 516 11.08 7.84 9.17
CA LYS A 516 11.09 6.38 9.03
C LYS A 516 10.89 5.66 10.37
N TRP A 517 11.51 6.17 11.44
CA TRP A 517 11.26 5.67 12.79
C TRP A 517 9.80 5.82 13.22
N LYS A 518 9.21 7.01 12.99
CA LYS A 518 7.78 7.23 13.27
C LYS A 518 6.92 6.24 12.48
N ARG A 519 7.21 6.04 11.20
CA ARG A 519 6.46 5.12 10.34
C ARG A 519 6.55 3.68 10.82
N VAL A 520 7.76 3.16 11.11
CA VAL A 520 7.92 1.76 11.57
C VAL A 520 7.28 1.52 12.93
N SER A 521 7.18 2.52 13.80
CA SER A 521 6.56 2.37 15.12
C SER A 521 5.04 2.29 15.08
N VAL A 522 4.40 2.77 14.00
CA VAL A 522 2.93 2.72 13.82
C VAL A 522 2.47 1.78 12.70
N SER A 523 3.40 1.23 11.93
CA SER A 523 3.10 0.21 10.92
C SER A 523 3.93 -1.04 11.19
N GLN A 524 3.45 -2.20 10.81
CA GLN A 524 4.17 -3.46 10.94
C GLN A 524 4.10 -4.20 9.62
N VAL A 525 5.23 -4.77 9.17
CA VAL A 525 5.35 -5.56 7.94
C VAL A 525 5.30 -4.72 6.65
N GLN A 526 4.69 -3.54 6.68
CA GLN A 526 4.47 -2.72 5.49
C GLN A 526 5.79 -2.33 4.79
N LEU A 527 6.83 -2.01 5.57
CA LEU A 527 8.13 -1.63 5.02
C LEU A 527 8.86 -2.80 4.34
N ALA A 528 8.49 -4.03 4.64
CA ALA A 528 9.04 -5.22 3.97
C ALA A 528 8.48 -5.44 2.56
N SER A 529 7.39 -4.77 2.17
CA SER A 529 6.73 -4.96 0.85
C SER A 529 7.64 -4.61 -0.33
N TYR A 530 8.40 -3.53 -0.23
CA TYR A 530 9.27 -2.98 -1.29
C TYR A 530 10.30 -4.00 -1.78
N PHE A 531 11.21 -4.39 -0.91
CA PHE A 531 12.28 -5.32 -1.25
C PHE A 531 11.76 -6.74 -1.52
N THR A 532 10.71 -7.19 -0.83
CA THR A 532 10.13 -8.51 -1.08
C THR A 532 9.58 -8.61 -2.49
N GLY A 533 8.73 -7.67 -2.88
CA GLY A 533 8.15 -7.67 -4.22
C GLY A 533 9.19 -7.50 -5.32
N TYR A 534 10.14 -6.58 -5.13
CA TYR A 534 11.27 -6.40 -6.04
C TYR A 534 12.04 -7.72 -6.25
N THR A 535 12.41 -8.39 -5.17
CA THR A 535 13.16 -9.65 -5.22
C THR A 535 12.39 -10.73 -5.99
N GLU A 536 11.10 -10.89 -5.69
CA GLU A 536 10.28 -11.92 -6.36
C GLU A 536 10.06 -11.63 -7.85
N ILE A 537 9.87 -10.36 -8.24
CA ILE A 537 9.69 -9.97 -9.65
C ILE A 537 11.00 -10.14 -10.43
N TYR A 538 12.11 -9.69 -9.84
CA TYR A 538 13.43 -9.83 -10.44
C TYR A 538 13.81 -11.30 -10.61
N ASP A 539 13.64 -12.13 -9.57
CA ASP A 539 13.90 -13.57 -9.62
C ASP A 539 13.02 -14.27 -10.68
N LEU A 540 11.77 -13.86 -10.85
CA LEU A 540 10.87 -14.39 -11.87
C LEU A 540 11.37 -14.03 -13.28
N ARG A 541 11.75 -12.76 -13.50
CA ARG A 541 12.32 -12.31 -14.78
C ARG A 541 13.56 -13.12 -15.16
N GLU A 542 14.52 -13.24 -14.25
CA GLU A 542 15.77 -13.95 -14.53
C GLU A 542 15.54 -15.46 -14.73
N THR A 543 14.59 -16.04 -14.00
CA THR A 543 14.20 -17.45 -14.20
C THR A 543 13.63 -17.67 -15.60
N LEU A 544 12.72 -16.81 -16.06
CA LEU A 544 12.12 -16.89 -17.39
C LEU A 544 13.15 -16.60 -18.48
N LYS A 545 14.01 -15.61 -18.28
CA LYS A 545 15.10 -15.28 -19.20
C LYS A 545 16.05 -16.48 -19.40
N LYS A 546 16.40 -17.18 -18.32
CA LYS A 546 17.21 -18.40 -18.37
C LYS A 546 16.46 -19.55 -19.07
N LYS A 547 15.15 -19.73 -18.77
CA LYS A 547 14.32 -20.80 -19.37
C LYS A 547 14.10 -20.61 -20.87
N MET A 548 13.88 -19.36 -21.30
CA MET A 548 13.54 -19.03 -22.70
C MET A 548 14.76 -18.71 -23.58
N GLY A 549 15.92 -18.40 -22.98
CA GLY A 549 17.13 -18.04 -23.72
C GLY A 549 16.90 -16.85 -24.67
N SER A 550 17.28 -17.02 -25.94
CA SER A 550 17.14 -15.98 -26.97
C SER A 550 15.69 -15.64 -27.35
N SER A 551 14.71 -16.47 -26.97
CA SER A 551 13.30 -16.19 -27.22
C SER A 551 12.66 -15.30 -26.11
N PHE A 552 13.40 -14.95 -25.06
CA PHE A 552 12.89 -14.06 -24.02
C PHE A 552 12.66 -12.64 -24.56
N ASN A 553 11.46 -12.13 -24.36
CA ASN A 553 11.10 -10.77 -24.71
C ASN A 553 10.67 -10.00 -23.46
N LEU A 554 11.40 -8.93 -23.14
CA LEU A 554 11.20 -8.17 -21.92
C LEU A 554 9.83 -7.48 -21.88
N LYS A 555 9.38 -6.90 -22.98
CA LYS A 555 8.05 -6.28 -23.09
C LYS A 555 6.93 -7.30 -22.87
N ALA A 556 7.03 -8.44 -23.53
CA ALA A 556 6.04 -9.52 -23.37
C ALA A 556 6.00 -10.03 -21.92
N PHE A 557 7.16 -10.12 -21.26
CA PHE A 557 7.23 -10.41 -19.83
C PHE A 557 6.47 -9.37 -19.00
N HIS A 558 6.72 -8.07 -19.21
CA HIS A 558 6.08 -7.00 -18.46
C HIS A 558 4.55 -7.00 -18.65
N GLU A 559 4.10 -7.05 -19.91
CA GLU A 559 2.68 -7.00 -20.24
C GLU A 559 1.95 -8.24 -19.71
N LYS A 560 2.56 -9.42 -19.80
CA LYS A 560 1.99 -10.63 -19.23
C LYS A 560 1.93 -10.58 -17.71
N PHE A 561 3.00 -10.13 -17.04
CA PHE A 561 3.05 -9.97 -15.60
C PHE A 561 1.95 -9.01 -15.11
N LEU A 562 1.85 -7.83 -15.70
CA LEU A 562 0.86 -6.81 -15.35
C LEU A 562 -0.57 -7.21 -15.70
N SER A 563 -0.78 -8.09 -16.69
CA SER A 563 -2.12 -8.56 -17.07
C SER A 563 -2.83 -9.35 -15.96
N TYR A 564 -2.07 -9.83 -14.98
CA TYR A 564 -2.64 -10.50 -13.80
C TYR A 564 -3.16 -9.51 -12.73
N GLY A 565 -3.05 -8.20 -12.96
CA GLY A 565 -3.45 -7.15 -12.00
C GLY A 565 -2.54 -7.11 -10.77
N SER A 566 -3.02 -6.50 -9.68
CA SER A 566 -2.24 -6.36 -8.43
C SER A 566 -2.21 -7.63 -7.57
N ALA A 567 -2.04 -8.80 -8.20
CA ALA A 567 -2.01 -10.09 -7.50
C ALA A 567 -0.65 -10.36 -6.84
N PRO A 568 -0.57 -11.15 -5.75
CA PRO A 568 0.70 -11.55 -5.14
C PRO A 568 1.62 -12.25 -6.13
N VAL A 569 2.91 -11.86 -6.15
CA VAL A 569 3.90 -12.34 -7.13
C VAL A 569 4.03 -13.86 -7.12
N LYS A 570 3.92 -14.52 -5.96
CA LYS A 570 3.98 -15.98 -5.87
C LYS A 570 2.93 -16.71 -6.74
N TYR A 571 1.72 -16.14 -6.87
CA TYR A 571 0.67 -16.74 -7.70
C TYR A 571 0.91 -16.45 -9.18
N ILE A 572 1.35 -15.21 -9.51
CA ILE A 572 1.75 -14.86 -10.88
C ILE A 572 2.90 -15.75 -11.35
N LYS A 573 3.93 -15.94 -10.50
CA LYS A 573 5.07 -16.82 -10.77
C LYS A 573 4.63 -18.26 -11.09
N GLY A 574 3.71 -18.80 -10.29
CA GLY A 574 3.15 -20.14 -10.53
C GLY A 574 2.50 -20.28 -11.91
N LEU A 575 1.82 -19.24 -12.41
CA LEU A 575 1.17 -19.26 -13.72
C LEU A 575 2.11 -18.96 -14.89
N MET A 576 3.16 -18.17 -14.68
CA MET A 576 4.10 -17.79 -15.75
C MET A 576 5.20 -18.85 -15.98
N LEU A 577 5.46 -19.73 -15.02
CA LEU A 577 6.47 -20.78 -15.14
C LEU A 577 5.92 -22.10 -15.71
N HIS A 578 4.61 -22.28 -15.70
CA HIS A 578 3.91 -23.42 -16.32
C HIS A 578 3.54 -23.10 -17.76
#